data_81298211fa251bcf37bdd4fa94246d01
#
_entry.id   81298211fa251bcf37bdd4fa94246d01
#
_cell.length_a   1.000
_cell.length_b   1.000
_cell.length_c   1.000
_cell.angle_alpha   90.00
_cell.angle_beta   90.00
_cell.angle_gamma   90.00
#
_symmetry.space_group_name_H-M   'P 1'
#
loop_
_entity.id
_entity.type
_entity.pdbx_description
1 polymer ?
#
loop_
_entity_poly.entity_id
_entity_poly.type
_entity_poly.pdbx_seq_one_letter_code
_entity_poly.pdbx_strand_id
1 'polypeptide(L)'
;MTDFSDGDDRGRGDQFTRRSLLLGGVQAAGLGLVGWRVFDLQVIGARRYGPLAENNRINLQVLAPKRGRIFDASGRLLADNEQVFRVTITPALAKNLGGVLRRVSRIVPLSDDEIAKIVARTRKQGRNVATTIASDLSFEQVAQLNLYAPSLPGIATDFALRRRYYDGAPLTHVVGFVGSVERFAIDDDAVARLPEMRIGKSGAELGFDGDLRGTGGTQKVEVDARGRVIRNLETTDPVAGRDVRLTIDSELQRLAMDRMQREVRAAAVMLDIGTGGIVVMASVPSFDAGAIASGIADADWQKLVQAEDKPLLNRAIAGQYSPGSSFVVVTALAALEAGVLSAGERIQCDGQYAYRGEIYRCSKHDGHGILSLHEAIRSSCEVFFCEVASRLGIARIATAARAMGLGSTWNVGLGEEKAGLVPDPDWKRGNLNAGWLGGETLLTGLGQGYMQATPLQLAVMAARIASGRNVNPVIDRRENVPAFGPLPFAADFFDAVRKGMAAVVNDEGGTANEAMLGAGKPIVAGKSGASKIFIGFEPADAPRYAIATVIERGGDGNASAALLARDILSFAVGRADPARGDISPGGVVPASGNGEKAG
;
A
#
# COMPACT_ATOMS: atom_id res chain seq x y z
N MET A 1 -96.22 36.95 62.30
CA MET A 1 -95.25 37.94 61.88
C MET A 1 -93.88 37.25 61.89
N THR A 2 -93.16 37.00 60.83
CA THR A 2 -93.03 37.61 59.50
C THR A 2 -92.62 36.48 58.54
N ASP A 3 -93.18 36.57 57.38
CA ASP A 3 -93.02 35.87 56.15
C ASP A 3 -91.56 36.00 55.65
N PHE A 4 -90.93 34.94 55.22
CA PHE A 4 -89.78 34.96 54.37
C PHE A 4 -89.95 34.10 53.15
N SER A 5 -90.12 34.75 52.08
CA SER A 5 -90.33 34.27 50.72
C SER A 5 -89.24 33.29 50.24
N ASP A 6 -89.73 32.13 49.84
CA ASP A 6 -89.05 31.13 49.09
C ASP A 6 -89.10 31.54 47.61
N GLY A 7 -88.01 32.03 47.10
CA GLY A 7 -87.93 32.50 45.70
C GLY A 7 -86.55 32.66 45.25
N ASP A 8 -86.13 31.81 44.31
CA ASP A 8 -84.97 32.01 43.38
C ASP A 8 -83.83 31.00 43.40
N ASP A 9 -84.02 29.77 43.85
CA ASP A 9 -82.94 28.78 43.77
C ASP A 9 -83.04 27.75 42.63
N ARG A 10 -84.20 27.79 41.85
CA ARG A 10 -84.41 26.83 40.73
C ARG A 10 -83.70 27.30 39.42
N GLY A 11 -83.41 28.58 39.23
CA GLY A 11 -82.76 29.10 38.00
C GLY A 11 -81.23 28.88 37.95
N ARG A 12 -80.56 28.81 39.12
CA ARG A 12 -79.10 28.63 39.17
C ARG A 12 -78.69 27.16 39.01
N GLY A 13 -79.49 26.25 39.48
CA GLY A 13 -79.24 24.80 39.32
C GLY A 13 -79.28 24.36 37.86
N ASP A 14 -80.26 24.83 37.11
CA ASP A 14 -80.42 24.47 35.70
C ASP A 14 -79.32 25.05 34.78
N GLN A 15 -78.78 26.23 35.09
CA GLN A 15 -77.66 26.77 34.34
C GLN A 15 -76.34 26.09 34.66
N PHE A 16 -76.13 25.68 35.89
CA PHE A 16 -74.97 24.90 36.27
C PHE A 16 -75.03 23.49 35.67
N THR A 17 -76.19 22.84 35.66
CA THR A 17 -76.40 21.53 35.07
C THR A 17 -76.24 21.56 33.55
N ARG A 18 -76.73 22.60 32.85
CA ARG A 18 -76.55 22.76 31.41
C ARG A 18 -75.09 23.01 31.01
N ARG A 19 -74.33 23.80 31.79
CA ARG A 19 -72.89 24.02 31.57
C ARG A 19 -72.07 22.77 31.86
N SER A 20 -72.39 22.05 32.90
CA SER A 20 -71.75 20.76 33.24
C SER A 20 -72.05 19.69 32.20
N LEU A 21 -73.27 19.65 31.65
CA LEU A 21 -73.61 18.75 30.55
C LEU A 21 -72.92 19.11 29.24
N LEU A 22 -72.75 20.41 28.92
CA LEU A 22 -71.99 20.84 27.76
C LEU A 22 -70.50 20.53 27.90
N LEU A 23 -69.89 20.80 29.07
CA LEU A 23 -68.49 20.43 29.35
C LEU A 23 -68.29 18.93 29.34
N GLY A 24 -69.17 18.14 29.96
CA GLY A 24 -69.14 16.69 29.90
C GLY A 24 -69.31 16.13 28.48
N GLY A 25 -70.22 16.76 27.69
CA GLY A 25 -70.39 16.42 26.28
C GLY A 25 -69.14 16.68 25.41
N VAL A 26 -68.47 17.82 25.62
CA VAL A 26 -67.22 18.15 24.92
C VAL A 26 -66.08 17.19 25.35
N GLN A 27 -65.98 16.87 26.63
CA GLN A 27 -65.02 15.87 27.11
C GLN A 27 -65.31 14.48 26.56
N ALA A 28 -66.57 14.05 26.58
CA ALA A 28 -66.99 12.74 26.04
C ALA A 28 -66.74 12.66 24.52
N ALA A 29 -67.03 13.75 23.76
CA ALA A 29 -66.72 13.82 22.35
C ALA A 29 -65.21 13.80 22.09
N GLY A 30 -64.41 14.50 22.90
CA GLY A 30 -62.94 14.48 22.83
C GLY A 30 -62.38 13.08 23.12
N LEU A 31 -62.84 12.43 24.17
CA LEU A 31 -62.48 11.05 24.49
C LEU A 31 -62.94 10.04 23.42
N GLY A 32 -64.13 10.24 22.86
CA GLY A 32 -64.66 9.45 21.74
C GLY A 32 -63.81 9.56 20.50
N LEU A 33 -63.35 10.78 20.17
CA LEU A 33 -62.49 11.05 19.04
C LEU A 33 -61.09 10.45 19.21
N VAL A 34 -60.52 10.51 20.44
CA VAL A 34 -59.26 9.86 20.79
C VAL A 34 -59.42 8.35 20.74
N GLY A 35 -60.55 7.82 21.33
CA GLY A 35 -60.86 6.38 21.30
C GLY A 35 -61.00 5.85 19.86
N TRP A 36 -61.72 6.60 19.02
CA TRP A 36 -61.83 6.28 17.60
C TRP A 36 -60.49 6.30 16.89
N ARG A 37 -59.65 7.29 17.17
CA ARG A 37 -58.32 7.36 16.57
C ARG A 37 -57.41 6.23 17.02
N VAL A 38 -57.47 5.85 18.28
CA VAL A 38 -56.75 4.68 18.81
C VAL A 38 -57.27 3.40 18.15
N PHE A 39 -58.60 3.24 18.01
CA PHE A 39 -59.20 2.10 17.33
C PHE A 39 -58.79 2.03 15.85
N ASP A 40 -58.84 3.19 15.14
CA ASP A 40 -58.38 3.27 13.77
C ASP A 40 -56.90 2.85 13.61
N LEU A 41 -56.03 3.34 14.47
CA LEU A 41 -54.60 3.02 14.43
C LEU A 41 -54.30 1.57 14.83
N GLN A 42 -54.99 1.01 15.85
CA GLN A 42 -54.67 -0.31 16.43
C GLN A 42 -55.41 -1.46 15.76
N VAL A 43 -56.60 -1.22 15.18
CA VAL A 43 -57.43 -2.27 14.59
C VAL A 43 -57.52 -2.15 13.08
N ILE A 44 -57.94 -1.00 12.56
CA ILE A 44 -58.13 -0.79 11.13
C ILE A 44 -56.80 -0.65 10.42
N GLY A 45 -55.89 0.15 10.98
CA GLY A 45 -54.55 0.43 10.46
C GLY A 45 -53.48 -0.59 10.92
N ALA A 46 -53.84 -1.57 11.75
CA ALA A 46 -52.86 -2.50 12.35
C ALA A 46 -51.97 -3.21 11.31
N ARG A 47 -52.53 -3.62 10.17
CA ARG A 47 -51.79 -4.25 9.08
C ARG A 47 -50.80 -3.32 8.40
N ARG A 48 -51.02 -2.00 8.43
CA ARG A 48 -50.15 -0.99 7.85
C ARG A 48 -49.16 -0.43 8.86
N TYR A 49 -49.56 -0.16 10.07
CA TYR A 49 -48.75 0.48 11.11
C TYR A 49 -47.98 -0.50 11.98
N GLY A 50 -48.44 -1.76 12.10
CA GLY A 50 -47.76 -2.82 12.85
C GLY A 50 -46.35 -3.09 12.31
N PRO A 51 -46.18 -3.42 11.03
CA PRO A 51 -44.85 -3.60 10.42
C PRO A 51 -43.96 -2.36 10.48
N LEU A 52 -44.55 -1.17 10.35
CA LEU A 52 -43.80 0.10 10.47
C LEU A 52 -43.32 0.36 11.89
N ALA A 53 -44.14 0.00 12.90
CA ALA A 53 -43.76 0.12 14.30
C ALA A 53 -42.69 -0.92 14.68
N GLU A 54 -42.78 -2.15 14.18
CA GLU A 54 -41.74 -3.15 14.36
C GLU A 54 -40.43 -2.76 13.67
N ASN A 55 -40.49 -2.27 12.44
CA ASN A 55 -39.30 -1.77 11.72
C ASN A 55 -38.65 -0.55 12.40
N ASN A 56 -39.44 0.29 13.06
CA ASN A 56 -38.92 1.41 13.85
C ASN A 56 -38.36 0.99 15.21
N ARG A 57 -38.73 -0.19 15.71
CA ARG A 57 -38.29 -0.73 16.99
C ARG A 57 -37.04 -1.58 16.86
N ILE A 58 -36.82 -2.19 15.68
CA ILE A 58 -35.66 -3.03 15.40
C ILE A 58 -34.69 -2.22 14.52
N ASN A 59 -33.46 -2.05 15.00
CA ASN A 59 -32.38 -1.43 14.24
C ASN A 59 -31.29 -2.46 13.97
N LEU A 60 -30.80 -2.51 12.72
CA LEU A 60 -29.69 -3.35 12.32
C LEU A 60 -28.39 -2.54 12.43
N GLN A 61 -27.52 -2.96 13.34
CA GLN A 61 -26.19 -2.39 13.48
C GLN A 61 -25.18 -3.32 12.80
N VAL A 62 -24.30 -2.74 11.98
CA VAL A 62 -23.20 -3.45 11.35
C VAL A 62 -22.01 -3.45 12.31
N LEU A 63 -21.43 -4.63 12.55
CA LEU A 63 -20.25 -4.82 13.38
C LEU A 63 -19.01 -4.88 12.50
N ALA A 64 -18.01 -4.03 12.80
CA ALA A 64 -16.76 -4.00 12.07
C ALA A 64 -15.91 -5.24 12.39
N PRO A 65 -15.34 -5.91 11.39
CA PRO A 65 -14.41 -7.01 11.59
C PRO A 65 -13.05 -6.49 12.07
N LYS A 66 -12.30 -7.34 12.76
CA LYS A 66 -10.89 -7.08 13.06
C LYS A 66 -10.08 -7.24 11.78
N ARG A 67 -9.28 -6.23 11.42
CA ARG A 67 -8.42 -6.27 10.23
C ARG A 67 -7.29 -7.28 10.43
N GLY A 68 -6.97 -8.09 9.41
CA GLY A 68 -5.87 -9.04 9.41
C GLY A 68 -4.51 -8.37 9.67
N ARG A 69 -3.56 -9.12 10.16
CA ARG A 69 -2.18 -8.66 10.45
C ARG A 69 -1.30 -8.80 9.21
N ILE A 70 -0.23 -8.02 9.16
CA ILE A 70 0.78 -8.13 8.11
C ILE A 70 2.11 -8.53 8.74
N PHE A 71 2.76 -9.54 8.17
CA PHE A 71 4.03 -10.09 8.63
C PHE A 71 5.08 -10.03 7.53
N ASP A 72 6.35 -9.99 7.92
CA ASP A 72 7.48 -10.18 7.01
C ASP A 72 7.73 -11.67 6.70
N ALA A 73 8.78 -11.95 5.91
CA ALA A 73 9.16 -13.31 5.52
C ALA A 73 9.54 -14.19 6.71
N SER A 74 10.06 -13.62 7.79
CA SER A 74 10.44 -14.33 9.02
C SER A 74 9.26 -14.58 9.96
N GLY A 75 8.14 -13.91 9.75
CA GLY A 75 6.99 -13.91 10.66
C GLY A 75 7.03 -12.78 11.68
N ARG A 76 7.91 -11.78 11.51
CA ARG A 76 7.90 -10.57 12.32
C ARG A 76 6.69 -9.71 11.95
N LEU A 77 6.04 -9.17 12.96
CA LEU A 77 4.85 -8.34 12.79
C LEU A 77 5.21 -6.97 12.21
N LEU A 78 4.57 -6.61 11.10
CA LEU A 78 4.73 -5.31 10.43
C LEU A 78 3.53 -4.39 10.65
N ALA A 79 2.30 -4.94 10.69
CA ALA A 79 1.10 -4.19 11.02
C ALA A 79 0.10 -5.02 11.81
N ASP A 80 -0.48 -4.40 12.86
CA ASP A 80 -1.50 -5.00 13.73
C ASP A 80 -2.57 -3.97 14.11
N ASN A 81 -3.52 -4.39 14.93
CA ASN A 81 -4.58 -3.56 15.49
C ASN A 81 -4.35 -3.39 16.99
N GLU A 82 -4.22 -2.17 17.42
CA GLU A 82 -4.05 -1.78 18.81
C GLU A 82 -5.38 -1.27 19.36
N GLN A 83 -5.73 -1.68 20.56
CA GLN A 83 -6.86 -1.10 21.27
C GLN A 83 -6.45 0.25 21.87
N VAL A 84 -7.21 1.28 21.54
CA VAL A 84 -7.02 2.63 22.06
C VAL A 84 -8.32 3.13 22.67
N PHE A 85 -8.22 3.91 23.73
CA PHE A 85 -9.37 4.59 24.29
C PHE A 85 -9.80 5.73 23.36
N ARG A 86 -11.12 5.87 23.21
CA ARG A 86 -11.73 7.00 22.52
C ARG A 86 -12.84 7.63 23.34
N VAL A 87 -13.14 8.87 23.01
CA VAL A 87 -14.33 9.57 23.51
C VAL A 87 -15.27 9.87 22.35
N THR A 88 -16.54 9.55 22.54
CA THR A 88 -17.61 9.77 21.58
C THR A 88 -18.67 10.72 22.12
N ILE A 89 -19.42 11.38 21.23
CA ILE A 89 -20.59 12.18 21.59
C ILE A 89 -21.80 11.75 20.79
N THR A 90 -22.93 11.54 21.49
CA THR A 90 -24.25 11.35 20.87
C THR A 90 -25.03 12.67 20.91
N PRO A 91 -25.17 13.37 19.78
CA PRO A 91 -25.72 14.74 19.76
C PRO A 91 -27.16 14.85 20.30
N ALA A 92 -27.97 13.79 20.14
CA ALA A 92 -29.35 13.76 20.67
C ALA A 92 -29.42 13.91 22.20
N LEU A 93 -28.36 13.49 22.90
CA LEU A 93 -28.29 13.55 24.37
C LEU A 93 -27.67 14.87 24.86
N ALA A 94 -27.03 15.65 23.97
CA ALA A 94 -26.36 16.90 24.30
C ALA A 94 -27.24 18.11 23.90
N LYS A 95 -27.96 18.74 24.84
CA LYS A 95 -28.78 19.93 24.57
C LYS A 95 -27.97 21.10 23.98
N ASN A 96 -26.71 21.26 24.38
CA ASN A 96 -25.79 22.27 23.88
C ASN A 96 -24.47 21.59 23.48
N LEU A 97 -24.40 21.11 22.23
CA LEU A 97 -23.27 20.37 21.68
C LEU A 97 -21.95 21.14 21.83
N GLY A 98 -21.91 22.41 21.40
CA GLY A 98 -20.69 23.23 21.49
C GLY A 98 -20.25 23.51 22.93
N GLY A 99 -21.21 23.65 23.85
CA GLY A 99 -20.89 23.81 25.29
C GLY A 99 -20.34 22.54 25.92
N VAL A 100 -20.83 21.35 25.50
CA VAL A 100 -20.28 20.05 25.97
C VAL A 100 -18.88 19.87 25.42
N LEU A 101 -18.63 20.09 24.13
CA LEU A 101 -17.31 19.96 23.51
C LEU A 101 -16.27 20.91 24.15
N ARG A 102 -16.65 22.16 24.46
CA ARG A 102 -15.77 23.08 25.20
C ARG A 102 -15.45 22.62 26.63
N ARG A 103 -16.32 21.83 27.28
CA ARG A 103 -15.99 21.23 28.58
C ARG A 103 -15.06 20.03 28.41
N VAL A 104 -15.28 19.21 27.37
CA VAL A 104 -14.38 18.10 27.02
C VAL A 104 -12.99 18.63 26.67
N SER A 105 -12.86 19.77 25.99
CA SER A 105 -11.55 20.34 25.61
C SER A 105 -10.65 20.72 26.80
N ARG A 106 -11.20 20.79 28.00
CA ARG A 106 -10.39 20.98 29.24
C ARG A 106 -9.65 19.71 29.69
N ILE A 107 -10.11 18.55 29.22
CA ILE A 107 -9.54 17.23 29.56
C ILE A 107 -8.77 16.67 28.36
N VAL A 108 -9.37 16.76 27.18
CA VAL A 108 -8.80 16.33 25.91
C VAL A 108 -8.57 17.58 25.06
N PRO A 109 -7.32 18.00 24.83
CA PRO A 109 -7.03 19.22 24.09
C PRO A 109 -7.70 19.20 22.71
N LEU A 110 -8.59 20.17 22.45
CA LEU A 110 -9.29 20.37 21.18
C LEU A 110 -9.23 21.85 20.83
N SER A 111 -8.79 22.16 19.62
CA SER A 111 -8.84 23.50 19.06
C SER A 111 -10.26 23.90 18.67
N ASP A 112 -10.53 25.18 18.51
CA ASP A 112 -11.84 25.68 18.05
C ASP A 112 -12.19 25.15 16.64
N ASP A 113 -11.19 24.99 15.77
CA ASP A 113 -11.37 24.40 14.44
C ASP A 113 -11.78 22.93 14.51
N GLU A 114 -11.17 22.15 15.40
CA GLU A 114 -11.54 20.75 15.62
C GLU A 114 -12.96 20.63 16.18
N ILE A 115 -13.33 21.49 17.12
CA ILE A 115 -14.70 21.58 17.64
C ILE A 115 -15.68 21.88 16.50
N ALA A 116 -15.36 22.84 15.62
CA ALA A 116 -16.19 23.17 14.47
C ALA A 116 -16.33 21.99 13.49
N LYS A 117 -15.22 21.28 13.20
CA LYS A 117 -15.21 20.07 12.37
C LYS A 117 -16.06 18.94 13.00
N ILE A 118 -15.97 18.72 14.30
CA ILE A 118 -16.79 17.73 15.03
C ILE A 118 -18.28 18.09 14.91
N VAL A 119 -18.65 19.34 15.15
CA VAL A 119 -20.04 19.82 15.01
C VAL A 119 -20.56 19.63 13.58
N ALA A 120 -19.74 19.93 12.58
CA ALA A 120 -20.12 19.71 11.17
C ALA A 120 -20.31 18.22 10.85
N ARG A 121 -19.44 17.35 11.39
CA ARG A 121 -19.51 15.88 11.25
C ARG A 121 -20.78 15.31 11.88
N THR A 122 -21.12 15.72 13.11
CA THR A 122 -22.33 15.28 13.80
C THR A 122 -23.61 15.64 13.05
N ARG A 123 -23.64 16.82 12.38
CA ARG A 123 -24.77 17.23 11.53
C ARG A 123 -24.95 16.32 10.32
N LYS A 124 -23.85 15.84 9.74
CA LYS A 124 -23.87 14.93 8.57
C LYS A 124 -24.25 13.49 8.93
N GLN A 125 -23.83 13.01 10.09
CA GLN A 125 -24.03 11.62 10.53
C GLN A 125 -25.42 11.39 11.14
N GLY A 126 -26.07 12.45 11.66
CA GLY A 126 -27.35 12.35 12.31
C GLY A 126 -27.27 12.44 13.84
N ARG A 127 -28.37 12.89 14.46
CA ARG A 127 -28.40 13.24 15.88
C ARG A 127 -28.25 12.04 16.83
N ASN A 128 -28.64 10.85 16.38
CA ASN A 128 -28.64 9.61 17.21
C ASN A 128 -27.36 8.78 17.03
N VAL A 129 -26.46 9.19 16.13
CA VAL A 129 -25.22 8.46 15.85
C VAL A 129 -24.12 9.00 16.74
N ALA A 130 -23.45 8.09 17.48
CA ALA A 130 -22.25 8.42 18.24
C ALA A 130 -21.13 8.84 17.29
N THR A 131 -20.58 10.03 17.50
CA THR A 131 -19.49 10.60 16.70
C THR A 131 -18.24 10.65 17.55
N THR A 132 -17.12 10.12 17.05
CA THR A 132 -15.82 10.17 17.74
C THR A 132 -15.33 11.61 17.80
N ILE A 133 -15.01 12.06 19.02
CA ILE A 133 -14.41 13.37 19.32
C ILE A 133 -12.88 13.26 19.20
N ALA A 134 -12.30 12.31 19.93
CA ALA A 134 -10.88 12.03 19.95
C ALA A 134 -10.62 10.54 20.23
N SER A 135 -9.50 10.05 19.74
CA SER A 135 -8.97 8.72 20.00
C SER A 135 -7.58 8.83 20.62
N ASP A 136 -7.04 7.71 21.09
CA ASP A 136 -5.73 7.65 21.71
C ASP A 136 -5.64 8.40 23.03
N LEU A 137 -6.71 8.27 23.83
CA LEU A 137 -6.78 8.89 25.13
C LEU A 137 -5.93 8.12 26.14
N SER A 138 -5.26 8.86 27.04
CA SER A 138 -4.60 8.27 28.18
C SER A 138 -5.64 7.72 29.18
N PHE A 139 -5.23 6.74 29.98
CA PHE A 139 -6.07 6.23 31.08
C PHE A 139 -6.56 7.35 32.01
N GLU A 140 -5.72 8.33 32.24
CA GLU A 140 -6.00 9.48 33.09
C GLU A 140 -7.10 10.38 32.50
N GLN A 141 -7.04 10.64 31.20
CA GLN A 141 -8.09 11.37 30.47
C GLN A 141 -9.43 10.63 30.51
N VAL A 142 -9.41 9.30 30.32
CA VAL A 142 -10.62 8.46 30.39
C VAL A 142 -11.20 8.50 31.81
N ALA A 143 -10.37 8.37 32.84
CA ALA A 143 -10.80 8.44 34.24
C ALA A 143 -11.46 9.80 34.56
N GLN A 144 -10.86 10.90 34.08
CA GLN A 144 -11.41 12.25 34.26
C GLN A 144 -12.74 12.41 33.51
N LEU A 145 -12.84 11.95 32.24
CA LEU A 145 -14.08 12.01 31.48
C LEU A 145 -15.20 11.24 32.19
N ASN A 146 -14.92 10.07 32.72
CA ASN A 146 -15.89 9.25 33.46
C ASN A 146 -16.29 9.89 34.79
N LEU A 147 -15.37 10.52 35.51
CA LEU A 147 -15.66 11.26 36.73
C LEU A 147 -16.62 12.44 36.46
N TYR A 148 -16.41 13.16 35.36
CA TYR A 148 -17.26 14.28 34.98
C TYR A 148 -18.46 13.89 34.10
N ALA A 149 -18.71 12.61 33.84
CA ALA A 149 -19.79 12.13 32.98
C ALA A 149 -21.17 12.72 33.32
N PRO A 150 -21.60 12.93 34.60
CA PRO A 150 -22.88 13.57 34.92
C PRO A 150 -23.02 14.98 34.36
N SER A 151 -21.91 15.72 34.20
CA SER A 151 -21.86 17.08 33.65
C SER A 151 -21.62 17.13 32.14
N LEU A 152 -21.39 15.99 31.50
CA LEU A 152 -21.05 15.84 30.09
C LEU A 152 -22.10 15.01 29.34
N PRO A 153 -23.34 15.50 29.21
CA PRO A 153 -24.42 14.71 28.63
C PRO A 153 -24.11 14.34 27.17
N GLY A 154 -24.29 13.06 26.84
CA GLY A 154 -24.03 12.49 25.53
C GLY A 154 -22.59 12.07 25.27
N ILE A 155 -21.67 12.29 26.22
CA ILE A 155 -20.31 11.79 26.17
C ILE A 155 -20.27 10.33 26.66
N ALA A 156 -19.53 9.51 25.94
CA ALA A 156 -19.18 8.14 26.33
C ALA A 156 -17.73 7.86 25.98
N THR A 157 -17.09 7.03 26.78
CA THR A 157 -15.75 6.51 26.52
C THR A 157 -15.86 5.03 26.21
N ASP A 158 -15.19 4.57 25.16
CA ASP A 158 -15.12 3.17 24.77
C ASP A 158 -13.73 2.86 24.14
N PHE A 159 -13.59 1.66 23.60
CA PHE A 159 -12.38 1.25 22.89
C PHE A 159 -12.62 1.33 21.37
N ALA A 160 -11.57 1.74 20.66
CA ALA A 160 -11.49 1.63 19.21
C ALA A 160 -10.28 0.78 18.82
N LEU A 161 -10.31 0.21 17.63
CA LEU A 161 -9.14 -0.41 17.02
C LEU A 161 -8.43 0.62 16.15
N ARG A 162 -7.14 0.87 16.47
CA ARG A 162 -6.25 1.67 15.66
C ARG A 162 -5.27 0.77 14.93
N ARG A 163 -5.02 1.05 13.65
CA ARG A 163 -3.98 0.36 12.91
C ARG A 163 -2.61 0.84 13.36
N ARG A 164 -1.76 -0.10 13.78
CA ARG A 164 -0.39 0.17 14.22
C ARG A 164 0.58 -0.41 13.21
N TYR A 165 1.56 0.40 12.82
CA TYR A 165 2.67 0.00 11.95
C TYR A 165 3.95 -0.05 12.77
N TYR A 166 4.68 -1.15 12.58
CA TYR A 166 5.98 -1.35 13.20
C TYR A 166 7.07 -0.93 12.21
N ASP A 167 8.24 -0.56 12.71
CA ASP A 167 9.40 -0.14 11.92
C ASP A 167 9.24 1.18 11.12
N GLY A 168 8.11 1.87 11.17
CA GLY A 168 7.94 3.23 10.65
C GLY A 168 8.29 3.43 9.18
N ALA A 169 8.99 4.54 8.88
CA ALA A 169 9.33 4.98 7.53
C ALA A 169 10.04 3.95 6.63
N PRO A 170 10.93 3.05 7.12
CA PRO A 170 11.57 2.03 6.27
C PRO A 170 10.63 1.08 5.55
N LEU A 171 9.46 0.81 6.09
CA LEU A 171 8.52 -0.14 5.53
C LEU A 171 7.26 0.49 4.93
N THR A 172 7.11 1.80 5.01
CA THR A 172 5.89 2.50 4.62
C THR A 172 5.48 2.25 3.18
N HIS A 173 6.41 2.28 2.23
CA HIS A 173 6.09 2.03 0.81
C HIS A 173 5.70 0.58 0.52
N VAL A 174 6.12 -0.37 1.38
CA VAL A 174 5.78 -1.79 1.27
C VAL A 174 4.46 -2.07 1.97
N VAL A 175 4.36 -1.73 3.27
CA VAL A 175 3.17 -2.00 4.08
C VAL A 175 2.03 -1.06 3.69
N GLY A 176 2.33 0.20 3.42
CA GLY A 176 1.34 1.22 3.12
C GLY A 176 0.62 1.73 4.37
N PHE A 177 -0.55 2.29 4.16
CA PHE A 177 -1.40 2.81 5.24
C PHE A 177 -2.89 2.67 4.93
N VAL A 178 -3.69 2.74 6.00
CA VAL A 178 -5.15 2.78 5.90
C VAL A 178 -5.65 4.21 6.03
N GLY A 179 -6.72 4.52 5.35
CA GLY A 179 -7.39 5.82 5.39
C GLY A 179 -8.90 5.71 5.42
N SER A 180 -9.56 6.86 5.56
CA SER A 180 -11.02 6.94 5.52
C SER A 180 -11.55 6.51 4.16
N VAL A 181 -12.74 5.94 4.18
CA VAL A 181 -13.48 5.59 2.97
C VAL A 181 -14.07 6.84 2.36
N GLU A 182 -13.81 7.09 1.08
CA GLU A 182 -14.49 8.14 0.32
C GLU A 182 -15.88 7.65 -0.10
N ARG A 183 -16.90 8.50 0.06
CA ARG A 183 -18.31 8.14 -0.12
C ARG A 183 -18.67 7.57 -1.51
N PHE A 184 -17.84 7.80 -2.51
CA PHE A 184 -18.12 7.38 -3.90
C PHE A 184 -17.45 6.05 -4.30
N ALA A 185 -16.64 5.45 -3.41
CA ALA A 185 -15.82 4.29 -3.76
C ALA A 185 -16.47 2.94 -3.43
N ILE A 186 -17.71 2.91 -2.91
CA ILE A 186 -18.27 1.67 -2.33
C ILE A 186 -19.75 1.54 -2.66
N ASP A 187 -20.03 0.80 -3.72
CA ASP A 187 -21.41 0.65 -4.16
C ASP A 187 -22.28 -0.33 -3.34
N ASP A 188 -21.73 -1.36 -2.67
CA ASP A 188 -22.57 -2.35 -1.95
C ASP A 188 -22.03 -2.88 -0.60
N ASP A 189 -20.89 -2.40 -0.09
CA ASP A 189 -20.34 -2.90 1.17
C ASP A 189 -20.85 -2.11 2.39
N ALA A 190 -21.80 -2.70 3.13
CA ALA A 190 -22.34 -2.09 4.34
C ALA A 190 -21.28 -1.82 5.43
N VAL A 191 -20.22 -2.65 5.49
CA VAL A 191 -19.10 -2.49 6.43
C VAL A 191 -18.29 -1.26 6.09
N ALA A 192 -18.01 -1.05 4.83
CA ALA A 192 -17.25 0.10 4.37
C ALA A 192 -17.98 1.43 4.60
N ARG A 193 -19.31 1.42 4.76
CA ARG A 193 -20.11 2.60 5.12
C ARG A 193 -20.03 2.98 6.60
N LEU A 194 -19.43 2.13 7.45
CA LEU A 194 -19.25 2.46 8.86
C LEU A 194 -18.35 3.70 9.00
N PRO A 195 -18.71 4.67 9.87
CA PRO A 195 -17.98 5.94 10.00
C PRO A 195 -16.49 5.81 10.35
N GLU A 196 -16.13 4.68 10.95
CA GLU A 196 -14.77 4.40 11.46
C GLU A 196 -14.03 3.37 10.63
N MET A 197 -14.68 2.85 9.59
CA MET A 197 -14.04 1.88 8.72
C MET A 197 -12.86 2.52 7.99
N ARG A 198 -11.74 1.82 8.00
CA ARG A 198 -10.53 2.19 7.28
C ARG A 198 -10.27 1.17 6.17
N ILE A 199 -9.91 1.68 5.00
CA ILE A 199 -9.51 0.87 3.85
C ILE A 199 -8.04 1.12 3.54
N GLY A 200 -7.39 0.16 2.91
CA GLY A 200 -6.03 0.34 2.42
C GLY A 200 -5.94 1.43 1.36
N LYS A 201 -4.95 2.32 1.46
CA LYS A 201 -4.73 3.45 0.54
C LYS A 201 -3.45 3.30 -0.26
N SER A 202 -2.50 2.53 0.21
CA SER A 202 -1.24 2.24 -0.48
C SER A 202 -0.62 0.95 0.02
N GLY A 203 0.42 0.46 -0.64
CA GLY A 203 1.19 -0.71 -0.22
C GLY A 203 0.35 -1.97 -0.08
N ALA A 204 0.82 -2.91 0.75
CA ALA A 204 0.13 -4.16 1.05
C ALA A 204 -1.27 -3.94 1.67
N GLU A 205 -1.45 -2.86 2.42
CA GLU A 205 -2.78 -2.47 2.94
C GLU A 205 -3.80 -2.27 1.82
N LEU A 206 -3.40 -1.68 0.69
CA LEU A 206 -4.26 -1.50 -0.49
C LEU A 206 -4.40 -2.81 -1.27
N GLY A 207 -3.28 -3.44 -1.62
CA GLY A 207 -3.27 -4.60 -2.51
C GLY A 207 -3.98 -5.82 -1.95
N PHE A 208 -3.93 -6.00 -0.64
CA PHE A 208 -4.57 -7.10 0.08
C PHE A 208 -5.77 -6.63 0.93
N ASP A 209 -6.35 -5.44 0.62
CA ASP A 209 -7.42 -4.88 1.43
C ASP A 209 -8.62 -5.82 1.55
N GLY A 210 -8.98 -6.52 0.49
CA GLY A 210 -10.08 -7.50 0.49
C GLY A 210 -9.86 -8.65 1.50
N ASP A 211 -8.64 -9.18 1.56
CA ASP A 211 -8.26 -10.24 2.50
C ASP A 211 -8.14 -9.70 3.93
N LEU A 212 -7.48 -8.55 4.07
CA LEU A 212 -7.21 -7.92 5.36
C LEU A 212 -8.46 -7.38 6.03
N ARG A 213 -9.46 -6.91 5.28
CA ARG A 213 -10.65 -6.25 5.81
C ARG A 213 -11.55 -7.19 6.58
N GLY A 214 -11.70 -8.45 6.15
CA GLY A 214 -12.63 -9.41 6.71
C GLY A 214 -14.09 -9.14 6.32
N THR A 215 -15.01 -9.84 6.97
CA THR A 215 -16.45 -9.75 6.70
C THR A 215 -17.18 -9.20 7.92
N GLY A 216 -18.03 -8.20 7.72
CA GLY A 216 -18.81 -7.59 8.80
C GLY A 216 -19.83 -8.53 9.42
N GLY A 217 -20.02 -8.36 10.73
CA GLY A 217 -21.14 -8.95 11.45
C GLY A 217 -22.35 -8.02 11.44
N THR A 218 -23.45 -8.52 11.97
CA THR A 218 -24.68 -7.75 12.15
C THR A 218 -25.27 -7.97 13.53
N GLN A 219 -25.81 -6.92 14.13
CA GLN A 219 -26.51 -6.98 15.41
C GLN A 219 -27.89 -6.34 15.26
N LYS A 220 -28.93 -7.13 15.49
CA LYS A 220 -30.31 -6.64 15.58
C LYS A 220 -30.55 -6.17 16.99
N VAL A 221 -30.82 -4.89 17.17
CA VAL A 221 -31.12 -4.29 18.48
C VAL A 221 -32.53 -3.74 18.52
N GLU A 222 -33.19 -3.92 19.65
CA GLU A 222 -34.45 -3.26 19.95
C GLU A 222 -34.14 -1.87 20.49
N VAL A 223 -34.75 -0.83 19.92
CA VAL A 223 -34.56 0.56 20.33
C VAL A 223 -35.87 1.20 20.80
N ASP A 224 -35.76 2.15 21.74
CA ASP A 224 -36.91 2.96 22.17
C ASP A 224 -37.22 4.07 21.12
N ALA A 225 -38.32 4.78 21.37
CA ALA A 225 -38.74 5.93 20.50
C ALA A 225 -37.67 7.06 20.36
N ARG A 226 -36.61 7.03 21.16
CA ARG A 226 -35.47 7.95 21.12
C ARG A 226 -34.24 7.34 20.49
N GLY A 227 -34.32 6.09 19.98
CA GLY A 227 -33.22 5.37 19.36
C GLY A 227 -32.20 4.76 20.34
N ARG A 228 -32.54 4.66 21.65
CA ARG A 228 -31.66 4.03 22.64
C ARG A 228 -31.88 2.51 22.63
N VAL A 229 -30.78 1.77 22.60
CA VAL A 229 -30.81 0.30 22.64
C VAL A 229 -31.40 -0.17 23.98
N ILE A 230 -32.46 -0.97 23.90
CA ILE A 230 -33.14 -1.61 25.05
C ILE A 230 -32.54 -3.00 25.29
N ARG A 231 -32.38 -3.78 24.22
CA ARG A 231 -31.79 -5.12 24.27
C ARG A 231 -31.27 -5.57 22.91
N ASN A 232 -30.35 -6.52 22.93
CA ASN A 232 -29.91 -7.24 21.74
C ASN A 232 -30.88 -8.39 21.46
N LEU A 233 -31.29 -8.51 20.18
CA LEU A 233 -32.23 -9.57 19.74
C LEU A 233 -31.47 -10.73 19.10
N GLU A 234 -30.52 -10.40 18.22
CA GLU A 234 -29.73 -11.37 17.44
C GLU A 234 -28.38 -10.76 17.12
N THR A 235 -27.31 -11.55 17.17
CA THR A 235 -25.95 -11.11 16.77
C THR A 235 -25.34 -12.17 15.86
N THR A 236 -24.86 -11.73 14.71
CA THR A 236 -23.97 -12.49 13.85
C THR A 236 -22.58 -11.86 13.98
N ASP A 237 -21.63 -12.62 14.53
CA ASP A 237 -20.29 -12.10 14.77
C ASP A 237 -19.55 -11.78 13.47
N PRO A 238 -18.72 -10.74 13.45
CA PRO A 238 -17.88 -10.43 12.31
C PRO A 238 -16.76 -11.47 12.16
N VAL A 239 -16.40 -11.77 10.91
CA VAL A 239 -15.26 -12.64 10.60
C VAL A 239 -14.01 -11.77 10.41
N ALA A 240 -12.99 -12.00 11.23
CA ALA A 240 -11.72 -11.28 11.12
C ALA A 240 -11.08 -11.45 9.74
N GLY A 241 -10.37 -10.42 9.29
CA GLY A 241 -9.60 -10.50 8.07
C GLY A 241 -8.45 -11.50 8.17
N ARG A 242 -8.03 -12.01 7.01
CA ARG A 242 -6.92 -12.95 6.88
C ARG A 242 -5.59 -12.23 7.10
N ASP A 243 -4.68 -12.87 7.83
CA ASP A 243 -3.30 -12.41 7.96
C ASP A 243 -2.55 -12.57 6.63
N VAL A 244 -1.71 -11.60 6.31
CA VAL A 244 -0.89 -11.59 5.09
C VAL A 244 0.57 -11.69 5.47
N ARG A 245 1.32 -12.59 4.82
CA ARG A 245 2.76 -12.73 5.00
C ARG A 245 3.48 -12.31 3.73
N LEU A 246 4.31 -11.29 3.84
CA LEU A 246 5.09 -10.75 2.73
C LEU A 246 6.41 -11.53 2.55
N THR A 247 7.01 -11.40 1.37
CA THR A 247 8.33 -11.95 1.06
C THR A 247 9.48 -11.05 1.52
N ILE A 248 9.18 -9.85 1.98
CA ILE A 248 10.15 -8.86 2.47
C ILE A 248 10.91 -9.38 3.69
N ASP A 249 12.22 -9.24 3.68
CA ASP A 249 13.07 -9.33 4.87
C ASP A 249 13.17 -7.94 5.51
N SER A 250 12.50 -7.74 6.64
CA SER A 250 12.42 -6.42 7.28
C SER A 250 13.78 -5.91 7.80
N GLU A 251 14.75 -6.78 8.06
CA GLU A 251 16.10 -6.38 8.48
C GLU A 251 16.94 -5.89 7.29
N LEU A 252 16.88 -6.62 6.16
CA LEU A 252 17.48 -6.17 4.90
C LEU A 252 16.85 -4.89 4.39
N GLN A 253 15.52 -4.77 4.50
CA GLN A 253 14.78 -3.57 4.13
C GLN A 253 15.25 -2.35 4.94
N ARG A 254 15.38 -2.50 6.29
CA ARG A 254 15.89 -1.42 7.15
C ARG A 254 17.32 -1.04 6.78
N LEU A 255 18.19 -2.03 6.57
CA LEU A 255 19.57 -1.76 6.14
C LEU A 255 19.59 -0.97 4.82
N ALA A 256 18.82 -1.42 3.82
CA ALA A 256 18.75 -0.72 2.54
C ALA A 256 18.30 0.73 2.72
N MET A 257 17.26 0.97 3.50
CA MET A 257 16.77 2.30 3.80
C MET A 257 17.81 3.15 4.54
N ASP A 258 18.52 2.59 5.52
CA ASP A 258 19.58 3.30 6.27
C ASP A 258 20.74 3.69 5.34
N ARG A 259 21.15 2.80 4.44
CA ARG A 259 22.18 3.11 3.43
C ARG A 259 21.73 4.21 2.47
N MET A 260 20.44 4.22 2.13
CA MET A 260 19.85 5.21 1.22
C MET A 260 19.54 6.56 1.89
N GLN A 261 19.60 6.69 3.22
CA GLN A 261 19.32 7.97 3.91
C GLN A 261 20.23 9.13 3.49
N ARG A 262 21.42 8.84 2.97
CA ARG A 262 22.36 9.86 2.44
C ARG A 262 21.94 10.38 1.07
N GLU A 263 21.04 9.67 0.40
CA GLU A 263 20.54 10.02 -0.92
C GLU A 263 19.27 10.87 -0.81
N VAL A 264 19.12 11.83 -1.69
CA VAL A 264 17.92 12.67 -1.70
C VAL A 264 16.76 11.91 -2.32
N ARG A 265 17.02 11.17 -3.43
CA ARG A 265 16.04 10.35 -4.14
C ARG A 265 16.72 9.09 -4.66
N ALA A 266 16.29 7.94 -4.18
CA ALA A 266 16.85 6.66 -4.62
C ALA A 266 15.84 5.53 -4.46
N ALA A 267 16.11 4.38 -5.11
CA ALA A 267 15.36 3.15 -4.95
C ALA A 267 16.29 1.93 -5.03
N ALA A 268 15.94 0.88 -4.29
CA ALA A 268 16.58 -0.42 -4.37
C ALA A 268 15.53 -1.53 -4.36
N VAL A 269 15.67 -2.51 -5.26
CA VAL A 269 14.83 -3.70 -5.30
C VAL A 269 15.73 -4.93 -5.35
N MET A 270 15.48 -5.90 -4.48
CA MET A 270 16.18 -7.18 -4.46
C MET A 270 15.18 -8.34 -4.50
N LEU A 271 15.45 -9.31 -5.34
CA LEU A 271 14.63 -10.51 -5.53
C LEU A 271 15.41 -11.77 -5.11
N ASP A 272 14.72 -12.72 -4.49
CA ASP A 272 15.17 -14.13 -4.46
C ASP A 272 14.85 -14.76 -5.82
N ILE A 273 15.87 -15.19 -6.53
CA ILE A 273 15.75 -15.71 -7.91
C ILE A 273 14.99 -17.03 -7.95
N GLY A 274 15.11 -17.85 -6.90
CA GLY A 274 14.47 -19.16 -6.82
C GLY A 274 12.95 -19.09 -6.66
N THR A 275 12.48 -18.11 -5.90
CA THR A 275 11.06 -17.94 -5.57
C THR A 275 10.38 -16.79 -6.30
N GLY A 276 11.14 -15.84 -6.84
CA GLY A 276 10.62 -14.56 -7.34
C GLY A 276 10.24 -13.60 -6.21
N GLY A 277 10.43 -13.99 -4.94
CA GLY A 277 10.07 -13.17 -3.79
C GLY A 277 10.84 -11.85 -3.76
N ILE A 278 10.13 -10.75 -3.59
CA ILE A 278 10.74 -9.44 -3.39
C ILE A 278 11.23 -9.38 -1.95
N VAL A 279 12.54 -9.39 -1.75
CA VAL A 279 13.19 -9.42 -0.44
C VAL A 279 13.43 -8.01 0.10
N VAL A 280 13.75 -7.07 -0.79
CA VAL A 280 13.89 -5.64 -0.51
C VAL A 280 13.14 -4.83 -1.55
N MET A 281 12.40 -3.83 -1.09
CA MET A 281 11.77 -2.81 -1.93
C MET A 281 11.85 -1.45 -1.22
N ALA A 282 12.97 -0.79 -1.38
CA ALA A 282 13.29 0.45 -0.71
C ALA A 282 13.11 1.66 -1.64
N SER A 283 12.55 2.75 -1.11
CA SER A 283 12.33 4.02 -1.83
C SER A 283 12.53 5.19 -0.87
N VAL A 284 13.38 6.14 -1.22
CA VAL A 284 13.61 7.39 -0.48
C VAL A 284 13.33 8.61 -1.36
N PRO A 285 12.86 9.73 -0.75
CA PRO A 285 12.44 9.83 0.64
C PRO A 285 11.20 9.01 0.94
N SER A 286 10.97 8.73 2.23
CA SER A 286 9.80 8.01 2.74
C SER A 286 9.01 8.90 3.70
N PHE A 287 7.97 8.36 4.31
CA PHE A 287 7.08 9.08 5.23
C PHE A 287 6.61 8.15 6.36
N ASP A 288 5.93 8.70 7.36
CA ASP A 288 5.40 7.91 8.49
C ASP A 288 3.94 7.51 8.24
N ALA A 289 3.72 6.20 7.96
CA ALA A 289 2.38 5.61 7.82
C ALA A 289 1.58 5.68 9.13
N GLY A 290 2.25 5.60 10.29
CA GLY A 290 1.61 5.66 11.60
C GLY A 290 0.98 7.02 11.86
N ALA A 291 1.68 8.11 11.51
CA ALA A 291 1.15 9.47 11.61
C ALA A 291 -0.11 9.64 10.74
N ILE A 292 -0.11 9.09 9.52
CA ILE A 292 -1.28 9.16 8.62
C ILE A 292 -2.45 8.36 9.19
N ALA A 293 -2.22 7.14 9.67
CA ALA A 293 -3.27 6.29 10.23
C ALA A 293 -3.88 6.85 11.53
N SER A 294 -3.08 7.58 12.32
CA SER A 294 -3.53 8.24 13.55
C SER A 294 -4.31 9.53 13.28
N GLY A 295 -4.28 10.05 12.05
CA GLY A 295 -4.95 11.29 11.67
C GLY A 295 -3.96 12.45 11.55
N ILE A 296 -3.21 12.48 10.46
CA ILE A 296 -2.30 13.59 10.13
C ILE A 296 -3.07 14.91 9.97
N ALA A 297 -2.50 16.01 10.44
CA ALA A 297 -3.06 17.34 10.22
C ALA A 297 -3.09 17.70 8.72
N ASP A 298 -4.15 18.43 8.29
CA ASP A 298 -4.31 18.83 6.88
C ASP A 298 -3.07 19.57 6.35
N ALA A 299 -2.45 20.43 7.17
CA ALA A 299 -1.25 21.17 6.79
C ALA A 299 -0.03 20.25 6.56
N ASP A 300 0.15 19.22 7.36
CA ASP A 300 1.27 18.28 7.23
C ASP A 300 1.04 17.31 6.06
N TRP A 301 -0.22 16.93 5.82
CA TRP A 301 -0.59 16.19 4.61
C TRP A 301 -0.27 17.00 3.34
N GLN A 302 -0.61 18.30 3.31
CA GLN A 302 -0.29 19.16 2.18
C GLN A 302 1.21 19.31 1.97
N LYS A 303 2.02 19.37 3.03
CA LYS A 303 3.49 19.36 2.92
C LYS A 303 4.01 18.10 2.22
N LEU A 304 3.48 16.91 2.58
CA LEU A 304 3.86 15.65 1.94
C LEU A 304 3.46 15.61 0.46
N VAL A 305 2.26 16.07 0.13
CA VAL A 305 1.74 16.07 -1.25
C VAL A 305 2.51 17.05 -2.14
N GLN A 306 2.86 18.23 -1.60
CA GLN A 306 3.54 19.30 -2.35
C GLN A 306 5.07 19.22 -2.29
N ALA A 307 5.63 18.28 -1.54
CA ALA A 307 7.08 18.12 -1.42
C ALA A 307 7.73 17.87 -2.78
N GLU A 308 8.77 18.65 -3.12
CA GLU A 308 9.53 18.53 -4.38
C GLU A 308 10.09 17.11 -4.56
N ASP A 309 10.56 16.50 -3.46
CA ASP A 309 11.19 15.18 -3.49
C ASP A 309 10.18 14.02 -3.48
N LYS A 310 8.85 14.33 -3.51
CA LYS A 310 7.74 13.37 -3.67
C LYS A 310 7.87 12.14 -2.75
N PRO A 311 7.81 12.30 -1.42
CA PRO A 311 7.96 11.19 -0.48
C PRO A 311 6.86 10.13 -0.59
N LEU A 312 5.68 10.48 -1.12
CA LEU A 312 4.58 9.54 -1.34
C LEU A 312 4.79 8.62 -2.55
N LEU A 313 5.74 8.94 -3.44
CA LEU A 313 6.03 8.15 -4.62
C LEU A 313 6.87 6.92 -4.26
N ASN A 314 6.33 5.73 -4.47
CA ASN A 314 7.12 4.49 -4.42
C ASN A 314 7.99 4.36 -5.68
N ARG A 315 9.23 4.85 -5.60
CA ARG A 315 10.16 4.86 -6.73
C ARG A 315 10.52 3.46 -7.22
N ALA A 316 10.44 2.46 -6.35
CA ALA A 316 10.77 1.08 -6.69
C ALA A 316 9.88 0.50 -7.80
N ILE A 317 8.59 0.89 -7.84
CA ILE A 317 7.60 0.39 -8.79
C ILE A 317 7.04 1.46 -9.72
N ALA A 318 7.15 2.74 -9.37
CA ALA A 318 6.56 3.84 -10.12
C ALA A 318 7.60 4.84 -10.68
N GLY A 319 8.84 4.82 -10.19
CA GLY A 319 9.94 5.58 -10.80
C GLY A 319 10.30 5.01 -12.16
N GLN A 320 10.41 5.86 -13.17
CA GLN A 320 10.74 5.46 -14.54
C GLN A 320 12.08 6.10 -14.95
N TYR A 321 13.04 5.27 -15.29
CA TYR A 321 14.42 5.68 -15.55
C TYR A 321 14.93 5.07 -16.85
N SER A 322 15.77 5.80 -17.57
CA SER A 322 16.50 5.25 -18.72
C SER A 322 17.54 4.24 -18.21
N PRO A 323 17.48 2.96 -18.61
CA PRO A 323 18.41 1.94 -18.12
C PRO A 323 19.87 2.24 -18.45
N GLY A 324 20.13 2.93 -19.57
CA GLY A 324 21.48 3.17 -20.07
C GLY A 324 22.24 1.86 -20.30
N SER A 325 23.54 1.87 -20.09
CA SER A 325 24.40 0.71 -20.34
C SER A 325 24.07 -0.54 -19.51
N SER A 326 23.17 -0.47 -18.52
CA SER A 326 22.67 -1.71 -17.87
C SER A 326 21.83 -2.56 -18.82
N PHE A 327 21.32 -1.98 -19.91
CA PHE A 327 20.52 -2.67 -20.91
C PHE A 327 21.34 -3.39 -21.99
N VAL A 328 22.62 -3.02 -22.22
CA VAL A 328 23.43 -3.60 -23.29
C VAL A 328 23.57 -5.12 -23.21
N VAL A 329 23.40 -5.69 -22.02
CA VAL A 329 23.40 -7.15 -21.80
C VAL A 329 22.19 -7.82 -22.47
N VAL A 330 21.05 -7.13 -22.56
CA VAL A 330 19.86 -7.60 -23.31
C VAL A 330 20.09 -7.49 -24.82
N THR A 331 20.70 -6.40 -25.27
CA THR A 331 21.11 -6.22 -26.66
C THR A 331 22.09 -7.31 -27.08
N ALA A 332 23.06 -7.68 -26.22
CA ALA A 332 23.98 -8.79 -26.42
C ALA A 332 23.25 -10.13 -26.59
N LEU A 333 22.36 -10.47 -25.66
CA LEU A 333 21.55 -11.71 -25.74
C LEU A 333 20.74 -11.77 -27.02
N ALA A 334 20.06 -10.68 -27.39
CA ALA A 334 19.27 -10.61 -28.61
C ALA A 334 20.13 -10.77 -29.89
N ALA A 335 21.35 -10.22 -29.88
CA ALA A 335 22.25 -10.29 -31.01
C ALA A 335 22.86 -11.69 -31.20
N LEU A 336 23.20 -12.36 -30.10
CA LEU A 336 23.64 -13.76 -30.10
C LEU A 336 22.54 -14.70 -30.60
N GLU A 337 21.31 -14.54 -30.07
CA GLU A 337 20.15 -15.34 -30.48
C GLU A 337 19.80 -15.14 -31.96
N ALA A 338 19.91 -13.90 -32.45
CA ALA A 338 19.65 -13.58 -33.87
C ALA A 338 20.79 -14.00 -34.79
N GLY A 339 21.94 -14.48 -34.27
CA GLY A 339 23.12 -14.84 -35.04
C GLY A 339 23.81 -13.66 -35.74
N VAL A 340 23.48 -12.41 -35.35
CA VAL A 340 24.14 -11.20 -35.89
C VAL A 340 25.42 -10.83 -35.18
N LEU A 341 25.70 -11.51 -34.07
CA LEU A 341 26.92 -11.47 -33.28
C LEU A 341 27.31 -12.88 -32.89
N SER A 342 28.58 -13.23 -32.99
CA SER A 342 29.11 -14.47 -32.42
C SER A 342 29.94 -14.15 -31.15
N ALA A 343 29.99 -15.09 -30.19
CA ALA A 343 30.70 -14.89 -28.92
C ALA A 343 32.20 -14.59 -29.09
N GLY A 344 32.81 -15.07 -30.17
CA GLY A 344 34.22 -14.85 -30.51
C GLY A 344 34.47 -13.65 -31.42
N GLU A 345 33.43 -12.99 -31.90
CA GLU A 345 33.59 -11.84 -32.81
C GLU A 345 34.26 -10.65 -32.12
N ARG A 346 35.10 -9.96 -32.86
CA ARG A 346 35.79 -8.79 -32.38
C ARG A 346 35.42 -7.55 -33.22
N ILE A 347 35.09 -6.45 -32.57
CA ILE A 347 34.67 -5.20 -33.17
C ILE A 347 35.64 -4.08 -32.76
N GLN A 348 36.02 -3.24 -33.71
CA GLN A 348 36.91 -2.09 -33.49
C GLN A 348 36.13 -0.93 -32.87
N CYS A 349 36.69 -0.33 -31.82
CA CYS A 349 36.21 0.92 -31.21
C CYS A 349 37.29 1.99 -31.32
N ASP A 350 37.07 2.99 -32.19
CA ASP A 350 37.93 4.14 -32.37
C ASP A 350 37.44 5.40 -31.60
N GLY A 351 36.60 5.18 -30.55
CA GLY A 351 36.05 6.25 -29.74
C GLY A 351 34.79 6.89 -30.31
N GLN A 352 34.38 6.58 -31.53
CA GLN A 352 33.19 7.11 -32.17
C GLN A 352 32.58 6.13 -33.17
N TYR A 353 31.28 6.23 -33.38
CA TYR A 353 30.51 5.48 -34.36
C TYR A 353 29.73 6.45 -35.26
N ALA A 354 30.04 6.47 -36.54
CA ALA A 354 29.35 7.31 -37.49
C ALA A 354 28.17 6.57 -38.12
N TYR A 355 26.97 7.13 -38.02
CA TYR A 355 25.76 6.55 -38.59
C TYR A 355 24.87 7.62 -39.23
N ARG A 356 24.67 7.54 -40.54
CA ARG A 356 23.80 8.46 -41.32
C ARG A 356 24.07 9.95 -41.11
N GLY A 357 25.35 10.34 -40.93
CA GLY A 357 25.75 11.72 -40.72
C GLY A 357 25.79 12.17 -39.26
N GLU A 358 25.31 11.34 -38.32
CA GLU A 358 25.41 11.57 -36.88
C GLU A 358 26.60 10.80 -36.28
N ILE A 359 27.19 11.33 -35.21
CA ILE A 359 28.33 10.72 -34.52
C ILE A 359 27.95 10.37 -33.10
N TYR A 360 28.02 9.08 -32.77
CA TYR A 360 27.82 8.51 -31.44
C TYR A 360 29.19 8.31 -30.79
N ARG A 361 29.40 8.91 -29.61
CA ARG A 361 30.71 8.90 -28.95
C ARG A 361 30.77 7.84 -27.89
N CYS A 362 31.93 7.19 -27.77
CA CYS A 362 32.26 6.32 -26.65
C CYS A 362 32.71 7.14 -25.43
N SER A 363 32.50 6.63 -24.24
CA SER A 363 33.04 7.19 -22.99
C SER A 363 34.58 7.29 -23.03
N LYS A 364 35.22 6.33 -23.68
CA LYS A 364 36.68 6.40 -23.98
C LYS A 364 36.90 7.05 -25.36
N HIS A 365 37.20 8.32 -25.37
CA HIS A 365 37.32 9.12 -26.60
C HIS A 365 38.41 8.64 -27.58
N ASP A 366 39.51 8.09 -27.06
CA ASP A 366 40.60 7.51 -27.86
C ASP A 366 40.28 6.07 -28.34
N GLY A 367 39.08 5.58 -28.04
CA GLY A 367 38.65 4.23 -28.35
C GLY A 367 39.18 3.16 -27.41
N HIS A 368 38.51 2.02 -27.44
CA HIS A 368 38.91 0.84 -26.69
C HIS A 368 39.78 -0.14 -27.49
N GLY A 369 39.98 0.14 -28.78
CA GLY A 369 40.61 -0.79 -29.72
C GLY A 369 39.71 -1.93 -30.13
N ILE A 370 40.27 -3.09 -30.41
CA ILE A 370 39.51 -4.28 -30.84
C ILE A 370 39.01 -5.04 -29.62
N LEU A 371 37.69 -5.15 -29.49
CA LEU A 371 37.01 -5.78 -28.33
C LEU A 371 36.20 -7.02 -28.73
N SER A 372 36.25 -8.05 -27.91
CA SER A 372 35.27 -9.12 -27.86
C SER A 372 34.00 -8.66 -27.10
N LEU A 373 32.91 -9.45 -27.14
CA LEU A 373 31.70 -9.20 -26.36
C LEU A 373 32.00 -9.07 -24.85
N HIS A 374 32.83 -9.97 -24.31
CA HIS A 374 33.24 -9.96 -22.91
C HIS A 374 33.90 -8.62 -22.51
N GLU A 375 34.87 -8.18 -23.30
CA GLU A 375 35.59 -6.91 -23.07
C GLU A 375 34.66 -5.70 -23.26
N ALA A 376 33.74 -5.75 -24.22
CA ALA A 376 32.79 -4.67 -24.49
C ALA A 376 31.77 -4.51 -23.35
N ILE A 377 31.29 -5.60 -22.74
CA ILE A 377 30.43 -5.56 -21.54
C ILE A 377 31.23 -5.01 -20.35
N ARG A 378 32.46 -5.51 -20.12
CA ARG A 378 33.33 -5.08 -19.02
C ARG A 378 33.60 -3.58 -19.04
N SER A 379 34.01 -3.06 -20.21
CA SER A 379 34.38 -1.64 -20.39
C SER A 379 33.18 -0.73 -20.76
N SER A 380 31.97 -1.28 -20.89
CA SER A 380 30.77 -0.51 -21.28
C SER A 380 30.92 0.23 -22.61
N CYS A 381 31.49 -0.42 -23.67
CA CYS A 381 31.82 0.22 -24.94
C CYS A 381 30.57 0.56 -25.78
N GLU A 382 30.20 1.84 -25.85
CA GLU A 382 29.04 2.32 -26.61
C GLU A 382 29.19 2.02 -28.11
N VAL A 383 30.39 2.19 -28.71
CA VAL A 383 30.64 1.93 -30.12
C VAL A 383 30.35 0.47 -30.49
N PHE A 384 30.81 -0.48 -29.68
CA PHE A 384 30.53 -1.89 -29.88
C PHE A 384 29.01 -2.15 -29.96
N PHE A 385 28.26 -1.60 -29.00
CA PHE A 385 26.81 -1.84 -28.92
C PHE A 385 26.02 -1.00 -29.94
N CYS A 386 26.50 0.14 -30.42
CA CYS A 386 25.94 0.83 -31.57
C CYS A 386 26.02 -0.03 -32.82
N GLU A 387 27.18 -0.62 -33.10
CA GLU A 387 27.36 -1.53 -34.26
C GLU A 387 26.43 -2.76 -34.13
N VAL A 388 26.38 -3.40 -32.96
CA VAL A 388 25.53 -4.54 -32.70
C VAL A 388 24.04 -4.16 -32.87
N ALA A 389 23.59 -3.04 -32.30
CA ALA A 389 22.21 -2.58 -32.40
C ALA A 389 21.81 -2.23 -33.85
N SER A 390 22.76 -1.65 -34.62
CA SER A 390 22.56 -1.36 -36.05
C SER A 390 22.26 -2.62 -36.86
N ARG A 391 23.02 -3.70 -36.61
CA ARG A 391 22.83 -5.00 -37.28
C ARG A 391 21.56 -5.70 -36.81
N LEU A 392 21.23 -5.60 -35.51
CA LEU A 392 20.12 -6.33 -34.87
C LEU A 392 18.75 -5.76 -35.28
N GLY A 393 18.62 -4.43 -35.26
CA GLY A 393 17.37 -3.73 -35.52
C GLY A 393 16.41 -3.68 -34.32
N ILE A 394 15.53 -2.67 -34.32
CA ILE A 394 14.67 -2.35 -33.18
C ILE A 394 13.68 -3.47 -32.81
N ALA A 395 13.13 -4.17 -33.79
CA ALA A 395 12.12 -5.20 -33.53
C ALA A 395 12.65 -6.32 -32.63
N ARG A 396 13.88 -6.80 -32.88
CA ARG A 396 14.53 -7.83 -32.06
C ARG A 396 14.95 -7.30 -30.70
N ILE A 397 15.44 -6.05 -30.63
CA ILE A 397 15.76 -5.37 -29.36
C ILE A 397 14.50 -5.29 -28.49
N ALA A 398 13.39 -4.81 -29.04
CA ALA A 398 12.13 -4.67 -28.29
C ALA A 398 11.56 -6.02 -27.84
N THR A 399 11.65 -7.05 -28.69
CA THR A 399 11.22 -8.41 -28.32
C THR A 399 12.03 -8.96 -27.15
N ALA A 400 13.36 -8.82 -27.19
CA ALA A 400 14.25 -9.25 -26.11
C ALA A 400 14.00 -8.46 -24.81
N ALA A 401 13.81 -7.14 -24.92
CA ALA A 401 13.49 -6.30 -23.75
C ALA A 401 12.22 -6.78 -23.04
N ARG A 402 11.15 -7.08 -23.79
CA ARG A 402 9.91 -7.62 -23.22
C ARG A 402 10.11 -9.02 -22.63
N ALA A 403 10.89 -9.89 -23.30
CA ALA A 403 11.25 -11.19 -22.75
C ALA A 403 12.06 -11.07 -21.43
N MET A 404 12.81 -9.99 -21.24
CA MET A 404 13.52 -9.69 -19.99
C MET A 404 12.64 -9.01 -18.94
N GLY A 405 11.36 -8.76 -19.21
CA GLY A 405 10.40 -8.22 -18.23
C GLY A 405 10.22 -6.72 -18.25
N LEU A 406 10.70 -6.03 -19.29
CA LEU A 406 10.51 -4.60 -19.44
C LEU A 406 9.22 -4.27 -20.20
N GLY A 407 8.66 -3.09 -19.97
CA GLY A 407 7.52 -2.58 -20.73
C GLY A 407 6.15 -3.08 -20.27
N SER A 408 6.04 -3.73 -19.10
CA SER A 408 4.77 -4.21 -18.53
C SER A 408 4.75 -4.11 -17.01
N THR A 409 3.55 -4.07 -16.43
CA THR A 409 3.34 -4.15 -14.98
C THR A 409 3.30 -5.59 -14.52
N TRP A 410 3.70 -5.82 -13.26
CA TRP A 410 3.70 -7.13 -12.62
C TRP A 410 2.50 -7.33 -11.69
N ASN A 411 1.78 -6.24 -11.38
CA ASN A 411 0.65 -6.22 -10.46
C ASN A 411 1.00 -6.86 -9.11
N VAL A 412 2.14 -6.45 -8.55
CA VAL A 412 2.63 -6.97 -7.26
C VAL A 412 1.74 -6.61 -6.07
N GLY A 413 0.69 -5.81 -6.27
CA GLY A 413 -0.30 -5.49 -5.25
C GLY A 413 0.13 -4.40 -4.26
N LEU A 414 1.04 -3.52 -4.62
CA LEU A 414 1.53 -2.46 -3.71
C LEU A 414 1.09 -1.04 -4.07
N GLY A 415 0.18 -0.89 -5.02
CA GLY A 415 -0.31 0.41 -5.48
C GLY A 415 -0.01 0.69 -6.95
N GLU A 416 0.18 1.96 -7.30
CA GLU A 416 0.40 2.38 -8.69
C GLU A 416 1.76 1.92 -9.22
N GLU A 417 1.75 0.84 -9.99
CA GLU A 417 2.90 0.33 -10.74
C GLU A 417 2.93 0.95 -12.13
N LYS A 418 4.11 1.36 -12.60
CA LYS A 418 4.30 1.89 -13.96
C LYS A 418 4.91 0.84 -14.87
N ALA A 419 4.39 0.78 -16.09
CA ALA A 419 4.84 -0.20 -17.09
C ALA A 419 6.23 0.11 -17.68
N GLY A 420 6.79 1.29 -17.43
CA GLY A 420 7.95 1.73 -18.20
C GLY A 420 7.60 1.89 -19.68
N LEU A 421 8.63 1.87 -20.53
CA LEU A 421 8.46 1.98 -21.97
C LEU A 421 9.55 1.20 -22.71
N VAL A 422 9.14 0.23 -23.52
CA VAL A 422 9.96 -0.39 -24.55
C VAL A 422 9.50 0.18 -25.88
N PRO A 423 10.24 1.13 -26.45
CA PRO A 423 9.84 1.81 -27.66
C PRO A 423 9.99 0.92 -28.89
N ASP A 424 9.07 1.09 -29.85
CA ASP A 424 9.12 0.48 -31.16
C ASP A 424 8.46 1.39 -32.21
N PRO A 425 8.52 1.06 -33.53
CA PRO A 425 7.94 1.87 -34.57
C PRO A 425 6.44 2.12 -34.43
N ASP A 426 5.68 1.12 -33.93
CA ASP A 426 4.23 1.24 -33.77
C ASP A 426 3.88 2.17 -32.61
N TRP A 427 4.59 2.03 -31.49
CA TRP A 427 4.46 2.98 -30.37
C TRP A 427 4.76 4.41 -30.82
N LYS A 428 5.86 4.63 -31.56
CA LYS A 428 6.22 5.98 -31.98
C LYS A 428 5.20 6.58 -32.94
N ARG A 429 4.70 5.77 -33.87
CA ARG A 429 3.66 6.20 -34.81
C ARG A 429 2.36 6.57 -34.07
N GLY A 430 1.96 5.74 -33.11
CA GLY A 430 0.71 5.94 -32.36
C GLY A 430 0.77 7.11 -31.39
N ASN A 431 1.93 7.38 -30.76
CA ASN A 431 2.04 8.38 -29.68
C ASN A 431 2.64 9.71 -30.13
N LEU A 432 3.53 9.69 -31.14
CA LEU A 432 4.26 10.87 -31.59
C LEU A 432 3.95 11.25 -33.05
N ASN A 433 3.10 10.47 -33.72
CA ASN A 433 2.77 10.64 -35.15
C ASN A 433 4.00 10.80 -36.04
N ALA A 434 5.06 10.04 -35.77
CA ALA A 434 6.35 10.12 -36.43
C ALA A 434 6.89 8.75 -36.80
N GLY A 435 7.67 8.69 -37.89
CA GLY A 435 8.35 7.47 -38.32
C GLY A 435 9.56 7.15 -37.43
N TRP A 436 9.95 5.89 -37.39
CA TRP A 436 11.14 5.42 -36.66
C TRP A 436 12.42 5.79 -37.41
N LEU A 437 13.39 6.31 -36.69
CA LEU A 437 14.72 6.67 -37.22
C LEU A 437 15.76 5.61 -36.83
N GLY A 438 16.73 5.34 -37.71
CA GLY A 438 17.78 4.36 -37.41
C GLY A 438 18.63 4.71 -36.19
N GLY A 439 18.90 6.00 -35.95
CA GLY A 439 19.59 6.45 -34.73
C GLY A 439 18.84 6.13 -33.43
N GLU A 440 17.53 6.09 -33.46
CA GLU A 440 16.72 5.67 -32.30
C GLU A 440 16.90 4.18 -31.96
N THR A 441 17.20 3.35 -32.98
CA THR A 441 17.58 1.94 -32.75
C THR A 441 18.89 1.85 -31.99
N LEU A 442 19.89 2.67 -32.35
CA LEU A 442 21.19 2.71 -31.66
C LEU A 442 21.00 3.12 -30.19
N LEU A 443 20.27 4.22 -29.95
CA LEU A 443 19.99 4.71 -28.61
C LEU A 443 19.21 3.66 -27.78
N THR A 444 18.20 3.04 -28.38
CA THR A 444 17.42 1.98 -27.69
C THR A 444 18.31 0.78 -27.36
N GLY A 445 19.21 0.37 -28.26
CA GLY A 445 20.19 -0.70 -28.01
C GLY A 445 21.16 -0.39 -26.86
N LEU A 446 21.41 0.89 -26.58
CA LEU A 446 22.18 1.39 -25.44
C LEU A 446 21.31 1.61 -24.18
N GLY A 447 20.01 1.28 -24.22
CA GLY A 447 19.08 1.54 -23.12
C GLY A 447 18.77 3.02 -22.91
N GLN A 448 18.87 3.82 -23.95
CA GLN A 448 18.67 5.27 -23.97
C GLN A 448 17.49 5.68 -24.87
N GLY A 449 17.37 6.96 -25.18
CA GLY A 449 16.28 7.50 -25.99
C GLY A 449 14.95 7.44 -25.24
N TYR A 450 13.93 6.83 -25.84
CA TYR A 450 12.59 6.71 -25.25
C TYR A 450 12.47 5.58 -24.23
N MET A 451 13.49 4.71 -24.07
CA MET A 451 13.42 3.55 -23.18
C MET A 451 13.33 3.99 -21.71
N GLN A 452 12.35 3.41 -20.99
CA GLN A 452 12.15 3.64 -19.56
C GLN A 452 11.84 2.32 -18.85
N ALA A 453 12.44 2.14 -17.68
CA ALA A 453 12.21 0.97 -16.82
C ALA A 453 12.08 1.40 -15.35
N THR A 454 11.30 0.63 -14.58
CA THR A 454 11.26 0.79 -13.12
C THR A 454 12.36 -0.03 -12.46
N PRO A 455 12.81 0.32 -11.23
CA PRO A 455 13.76 -0.48 -10.48
C PRO A 455 13.32 -1.94 -10.31
N LEU A 456 12.01 -2.21 -10.13
CA LEU A 456 11.48 -3.57 -10.10
C LEU A 456 11.72 -4.30 -11.41
N GLN A 457 11.45 -3.67 -12.55
CA GLN A 457 11.71 -4.27 -13.87
C GLN A 457 13.20 -4.54 -14.09
N LEU A 458 14.06 -3.64 -13.65
CA LEU A 458 15.52 -3.85 -13.73
C LEU A 458 16.00 -5.02 -12.85
N ALA A 459 15.42 -5.18 -11.65
CA ALA A 459 15.71 -6.32 -10.78
C ALA A 459 15.21 -7.64 -11.39
N VAL A 460 14.03 -7.65 -12.01
CA VAL A 460 13.51 -8.81 -12.76
C VAL A 460 14.41 -9.13 -13.93
N MET A 461 14.85 -8.14 -14.69
CA MET A 461 15.80 -8.31 -15.80
C MET A 461 17.10 -8.96 -15.31
N ALA A 462 17.65 -8.49 -14.19
CA ALA A 462 18.84 -9.08 -13.57
C ALA A 462 18.60 -10.54 -13.15
N ALA A 463 17.45 -10.86 -12.51
CA ALA A 463 17.07 -12.20 -12.11
C ALA A 463 16.91 -13.17 -13.30
N ARG A 464 16.34 -12.69 -14.40
CA ARG A 464 16.17 -13.44 -15.64
C ARG A 464 17.51 -13.71 -16.33
N ILE A 465 18.41 -12.74 -16.37
CA ILE A 465 19.76 -12.92 -16.89
C ILE A 465 20.54 -13.92 -16.02
N ALA A 466 20.46 -13.79 -14.71
CA ALA A 466 21.13 -14.65 -13.76
C ALA A 466 20.71 -16.12 -13.88
N SER A 467 19.43 -16.39 -14.06
CA SER A 467 18.86 -17.75 -14.05
C SER A 467 18.62 -18.35 -15.44
N GLY A 468 18.47 -17.52 -16.48
CA GLY A 468 17.96 -17.96 -17.79
C GLY A 468 16.48 -18.38 -17.76
N ARG A 469 15.76 -18.02 -16.69
CA ARG A 469 14.37 -18.43 -16.46
C ARG A 469 13.43 -17.22 -16.40
N ASN A 470 12.16 -17.45 -16.69
CA ASN A 470 11.11 -16.44 -16.68
C ASN A 470 10.66 -16.13 -15.25
N VAL A 471 11.57 -15.61 -14.42
CA VAL A 471 11.29 -15.20 -13.02
C VAL A 471 10.24 -14.10 -13.02
N ASN A 472 9.20 -14.26 -12.19
CA ASN A 472 8.15 -13.28 -11.96
C ASN A 472 8.20 -12.80 -10.50
N PRO A 473 8.15 -11.49 -10.26
CA PRO A 473 8.20 -10.96 -8.91
C PRO A 473 6.90 -11.22 -8.16
N VAL A 474 7.00 -11.57 -6.89
CA VAL A 474 5.88 -11.74 -5.97
C VAL A 474 6.19 -11.06 -4.64
N ILE A 475 5.17 -10.52 -3.99
CA ILE A 475 5.31 -9.87 -2.67
C ILE A 475 4.63 -10.67 -1.55
N ASP A 476 3.62 -11.47 -1.87
CA ASP A 476 2.97 -12.38 -0.94
C ASP A 476 3.74 -13.70 -0.85
N ARG A 477 3.95 -14.20 0.35
CA ARG A 477 4.62 -15.49 0.55
C ARG A 477 3.66 -16.62 0.20
N ARG A 478 3.98 -17.37 -0.85
CA ARG A 478 3.24 -18.55 -1.28
C ARG A 478 3.89 -19.82 -0.76
N GLU A 479 3.09 -20.78 -0.34
CA GLU A 479 3.58 -22.09 0.12
C GLU A 479 4.17 -22.91 -1.04
N ASN A 480 3.57 -22.79 -2.23
CA ASN A 480 4.01 -23.49 -3.42
C ASN A 480 4.34 -22.49 -4.53
N VAL A 481 5.63 -22.29 -4.80
CA VAL A 481 6.10 -21.48 -5.93
C VAL A 481 6.34 -22.40 -7.11
N PRO A 482 5.61 -22.21 -8.24
CA PRO A 482 5.88 -22.99 -9.45
C PRO A 482 7.29 -22.72 -9.97
N ALA A 483 7.96 -23.76 -10.49
CA ALA A 483 9.25 -23.58 -11.14
C ALA A 483 9.09 -22.67 -12.36
N PHE A 484 9.98 -21.69 -12.49
CA PHE A 484 9.99 -20.79 -13.65
C PHE A 484 10.48 -21.53 -14.89
N GLY A 485 9.76 -21.39 -15.99
CA GLY A 485 10.16 -21.92 -17.30
C GLY A 485 11.39 -21.23 -17.88
N PRO A 486 12.08 -21.86 -18.85
CA PRO A 486 13.22 -21.25 -19.52
C PRO A 486 12.80 -20.02 -20.35
N LEU A 487 13.72 -19.10 -20.54
CA LEU A 487 13.57 -18.00 -21.48
C LEU A 487 13.94 -18.46 -22.91
N PRO A 488 13.48 -17.77 -23.96
CA PRO A 488 13.71 -18.15 -25.35
C PRO A 488 15.11 -17.75 -25.86
N PHE A 489 16.16 -18.11 -25.11
CA PHE A 489 17.57 -17.85 -25.46
C PHE A 489 18.39 -19.08 -25.06
N ALA A 490 19.44 -19.39 -25.84
CA ALA A 490 20.31 -20.50 -25.53
C ALA A 490 21.10 -20.29 -24.23
N ALA A 491 21.34 -21.37 -23.49
CA ALA A 491 22.04 -21.30 -22.20
C ALA A 491 23.46 -20.68 -22.31
N ASP A 492 24.18 -21.04 -23.37
CA ASP A 492 25.54 -20.54 -23.64
C ASP A 492 25.57 -19.01 -23.83
N PHE A 493 24.49 -18.41 -24.32
CA PHE A 493 24.39 -16.95 -24.50
C PHE A 493 24.28 -16.25 -23.13
N PHE A 494 23.49 -16.81 -22.22
CA PHE A 494 23.46 -16.34 -20.84
C PHE A 494 24.82 -16.45 -20.17
N ASP A 495 25.55 -17.56 -20.39
CA ASP A 495 26.89 -17.75 -19.82
C ASP A 495 27.89 -16.72 -20.34
N ALA A 496 27.86 -16.42 -21.65
CA ALA A 496 28.70 -15.39 -22.23
C ALA A 496 28.43 -14.02 -21.62
N VAL A 497 27.15 -13.66 -21.45
CA VAL A 497 26.74 -12.37 -20.85
C VAL A 497 27.10 -12.33 -19.36
N ARG A 498 26.83 -13.38 -18.59
CA ARG A 498 27.14 -13.46 -17.14
C ARG A 498 28.65 -13.33 -16.89
N LYS A 499 29.50 -13.95 -17.70
CA LYS A 499 30.95 -13.78 -17.65
C LYS A 499 31.37 -12.34 -17.86
N GLY A 500 30.77 -11.65 -18.85
CA GLY A 500 30.99 -10.23 -19.07
C GLY A 500 30.54 -9.38 -17.87
N MET A 501 29.37 -9.68 -17.28
CA MET A 501 28.87 -9.00 -16.08
C MET A 501 29.74 -9.24 -14.85
N ALA A 502 30.29 -10.44 -14.69
CA ALA A 502 31.27 -10.73 -13.62
C ALA A 502 32.54 -9.90 -13.80
N ALA A 503 33.03 -9.76 -15.03
CA ALA A 503 34.21 -8.94 -15.36
C ALA A 503 34.00 -7.46 -15.08
N VAL A 504 32.78 -6.92 -15.26
CA VAL A 504 32.44 -5.52 -14.90
C VAL A 504 32.76 -5.22 -13.44
N VAL A 505 32.56 -6.18 -12.55
CA VAL A 505 32.72 -5.99 -11.10
C VAL A 505 34.13 -6.45 -10.64
N ASN A 506 34.67 -7.53 -11.20
CA ASN A 506 35.81 -8.22 -10.57
C ASN A 506 37.13 -8.07 -11.33
N ASP A 507 37.11 -7.71 -12.62
CA ASP A 507 38.33 -7.61 -13.41
C ASP A 507 38.89 -6.17 -13.39
N GLU A 508 40.20 -6.07 -13.64
CA GLU A 508 40.86 -4.78 -13.85
C GLU A 508 40.23 -4.06 -15.05
N GLY A 509 39.92 -2.77 -14.88
CA GLY A 509 39.25 -1.95 -15.90
C GLY A 509 37.75 -2.21 -16.00
N GLY A 510 37.16 -2.96 -15.07
CA GLY A 510 35.71 -3.07 -14.91
C GLY A 510 35.08 -1.75 -14.47
N THR A 511 33.88 -1.45 -15.00
CA THR A 511 33.21 -0.15 -14.75
C THR A 511 32.46 -0.09 -13.44
N ALA A 512 32.46 -1.15 -12.62
CA ALA A 512 31.78 -1.20 -11.32
C ALA A 512 32.55 -2.01 -10.28
N ASN A 513 33.89 -1.91 -10.22
CA ASN A 513 34.73 -2.61 -9.24
C ASN A 513 34.34 -2.29 -7.78
N GLU A 514 33.72 -1.15 -7.55
CA GLU A 514 33.18 -0.74 -6.24
C GLU A 514 32.04 -1.65 -5.73
N ALA A 515 31.39 -2.44 -6.59
CA ALA A 515 30.38 -3.44 -6.22
C ALA A 515 30.99 -4.77 -5.71
N MET A 516 32.32 -4.92 -5.73
CA MET A 516 33.02 -6.12 -5.26
C MET A 516 32.82 -6.30 -3.75
N LEU A 517 32.48 -7.52 -3.32
CA LEU A 517 32.26 -7.84 -1.90
C LEU A 517 33.56 -8.08 -1.11
N GLY A 518 34.68 -8.21 -1.78
CA GLY A 518 35.99 -8.45 -1.16
C GLY A 518 36.39 -9.92 -1.06
N ALA A 519 37.60 -10.19 -0.57
CA ALA A 519 38.17 -11.52 -0.52
C ALA A 519 37.36 -12.48 0.38
N GLY A 520 37.16 -13.72 -0.07
CA GLY A 520 36.41 -14.75 0.66
C GLY A 520 34.88 -14.58 0.64
N LYS A 521 34.35 -13.59 -0.08
CA LYS A 521 32.91 -13.38 -0.31
C LYS A 521 32.53 -13.91 -1.70
N PRO A 522 31.23 -14.19 -1.94
CA PRO A 522 30.75 -14.55 -3.27
C PRO A 522 31.08 -13.50 -4.33
N ILE A 523 31.26 -13.96 -5.55
CA ILE A 523 31.51 -13.08 -6.71
C ILE A 523 30.17 -12.45 -7.13
N VAL A 524 30.15 -11.13 -7.23
CA VAL A 524 29.03 -10.38 -7.80
C VAL A 524 29.20 -10.27 -9.31
N ALA A 525 28.16 -10.56 -10.06
CA ALA A 525 28.07 -10.19 -11.47
C ALA A 525 27.11 -9.02 -11.60
N GLY A 526 27.49 -7.97 -12.30
CA GLY A 526 26.66 -6.77 -12.40
C GLY A 526 26.96 -5.92 -13.61
N LYS A 527 26.16 -4.87 -13.80
CA LYS A 527 26.34 -3.88 -14.86
C LYS A 527 25.88 -2.52 -14.41
N SER A 528 26.75 -1.53 -14.53
CA SER A 528 26.39 -0.12 -14.33
C SER A 528 25.61 0.41 -15.55
N GLY A 529 24.58 1.23 -15.28
CA GLY A 529 23.91 2.07 -16.27
C GLY A 529 24.16 3.53 -15.93
N ALA A 530 24.22 4.42 -16.91
CA ALA A 530 24.41 5.88 -16.82
C ALA A 530 24.64 6.40 -15.38
N SER A 531 25.80 6.26 -14.82
CA SER A 531 26.37 6.64 -13.50
C SER A 531 25.50 6.48 -12.24
N LYS A 532 24.20 6.21 -12.37
CA LYS A 532 23.23 6.20 -11.25
C LYS A 532 22.33 4.96 -11.20
N ILE A 533 22.61 3.96 -12.02
CA ILE A 533 21.89 2.68 -12.03
C ILE A 533 22.93 1.55 -11.93
N PHE A 534 22.63 0.57 -11.12
CA PHE A 534 23.35 -0.70 -11.11
C PHE A 534 22.36 -1.84 -11.05
N ILE A 535 22.59 -2.87 -11.87
CA ILE A 535 21.93 -4.17 -11.78
C ILE A 535 22.97 -5.23 -11.49
N GLY A 536 22.62 -6.22 -10.71
CA GLY A 536 23.54 -7.30 -10.41
C GLY A 536 22.86 -8.50 -9.77
N PHE A 537 23.62 -9.55 -9.59
CA PHE A 537 23.21 -10.76 -8.90
C PHE A 537 24.41 -11.42 -8.21
N GLU A 538 24.13 -12.21 -7.21
CA GLU A 538 25.13 -12.98 -6.46
C GLU A 538 24.55 -14.31 -5.95
N PRO A 539 25.39 -15.36 -5.75
CA PRO A 539 26.71 -15.54 -6.36
C PRO A 539 26.65 -15.58 -7.90
N ALA A 540 27.75 -15.23 -8.57
CA ALA A 540 27.79 -15.23 -10.04
C ALA A 540 27.66 -16.64 -10.65
N ASP A 541 28.15 -17.66 -9.96
CA ASP A 541 28.15 -19.07 -10.36
C ASP A 541 26.87 -19.82 -9.96
N ALA A 542 26.24 -19.45 -8.84
CA ALA A 542 25.00 -20.05 -8.34
C ALA A 542 24.03 -18.96 -7.88
N PRO A 543 23.44 -18.17 -8.79
CA PRO A 543 22.71 -16.97 -8.46
C PRO A 543 21.53 -17.20 -7.52
N ARG A 544 21.52 -16.48 -6.40
CA ARG A 544 20.47 -16.52 -5.39
C ARG A 544 19.68 -15.24 -5.35
N TYR A 545 20.36 -14.10 -5.28
CA TYR A 545 19.73 -12.79 -5.23
C TYR A 545 20.04 -11.96 -6.46
N ALA A 546 19.06 -11.25 -6.98
CA ALA A 546 19.21 -10.24 -8.00
C ALA A 546 18.81 -8.88 -7.45
N ILE A 547 19.57 -7.85 -7.77
CA ILE A 547 19.37 -6.50 -7.26
C ILE A 547 19.36 -5.46 -8.39
N ALA A 548 18.54 -4.42 -8.23
CA ALA A 548 18.65 -3.18 -8.97
C ALA A 548 18.64 -2.00 -8.01
N THR A 549 19.59 -1.09 -8.19
CA THR A 549 19.69 0.16 -7.43
C THR A 549 19.68 1.34 -8.38
N VAL A 550 18.95 2.38 -8.00
CA VAL A 550 18.82 3.62 -8.78
C VAL A 550 19.00 4.81 -7.83
N ILE A 551 19.86 5.75 -8.17
CA ILE A 551 20.02 7.03 -7.48
C ILE A 551 19.59 8.14 -8.43
N GLU A 552 18.42 8.71 -8.20
CA GLU A 552 17.85 9.80 -9.00
C GLU A 552 18.59 11.11 -8.69
N ARG A 553 18.82 11.37 -7.37
CA ARG A 553 19.56 12.52 -6.87
C ARG A 553 20.35 12.14 -5.62
N GLY A 554 21.66 12.25 -5.67
CA GLY A 554 22.55 12.02 -4.54
C GLY A 554 22.64 13.24 -3.61
N GLY A 555 22.95 13.00 -2.32
CA GLY A 555 23.06 14.03 -1.30
C GLY A 555 24.45 14.69 -1.24
N ASP A 556 25.52 13.89 -1.32
CA ASP A 556 26.91 14.33 -1.05
C ASP A 556 27.84 14.34 -2.29
N GLY A 557 27.32 14.05 -3.47
CA GLY A 557 28.08 14.03 -4.73
C GLY A 557 28.88 12.75 -4.99
N ASN A 558 29.06 11.87 -4.00
CA ASN A 558 29.76 10.57 -4.11
C ASN A 558 28.81 9.38 -4.22
N ALA A 559 27.56 9.65 -4.59
CA ALA A 559 26.51 8.64 -4.68
C ALA A 559 26.80 7.62 -5.79
N SER A 560 27.01 6.35 -5.41
CA SER A 560 27.20 5.23 -6.33
C SER A 560 26.12 4.16 -6.13
N ALA A 561 25.39 3.87 -7.20
CA ALA A 561 24.40 2.79 -7.20
C ALA A 561 25.08 1.42 -6.98
N ALA A 562 26.30 1.23 -7.46
CA ALA A 562 27.06 0.00 -7.29
C ALA A 562 27.50 -0.20 -5.82
N LEU A 563 27.94 0.87 -5.13
CA LEU A 563 28.24 0.82 -3.69
C LEU A 563 27.00 0.48 -2.86
N LEU A 564 25.85 1.10 -3.18
CA LEU A 564 24.59 0.79 -2.51
C LEU A 564 24.20 -0.68 -2.69
N ALA A 565 24.31 -1.21 -3.90
CA ALA A 565 24.03 -2.61 -4.18
C ALA A 565 24.99 -3.55 -3.41
N ARG A 566 26.30 -3.22 -3.39
CA ARG A 566 27.30 -3.96 -2.62
C ARG A 566 26.94 -4.07 -1.15
N ASP A 567 26.58 -2.95 -0.53
CA ASP A 567 26.27 -2.91 0.90
C ASP A 567 25.05 -3.77 1.24
N ILE A 568 24.01 -3.76 0.40
CA ILE A 568 22.82 -4.58 0.57
C ILE A 568 23.15 -6.08 0.36
N LEU A 569 23.84 -6.42 -0.75
CA LEU A 569 24.25 -7.80 -1.05
C LEU A 569 25.18 -8.35 0.01
N SER A 570 26.18 -7.57 0.46
CA SER A 570 27.13 -7.99 1.50
C SER A 570 26.44 -8.38 2.81
N PHE A 571 25.33 -7.74 3.16
CA PHE A 571 24.56 -8.08 4.35
C PHE A 571 23.69 -9.33 4.14
N ALA A 572 23.21 -9.55 2.92
CA ALA A 572 22.42 -10.74 2.57
C ALA A 572 23.27 -12.02 2.60
N VAL A 573 24.57 -11.90 2.28
CA VAL A 573 25.52 -13.03 2.28
C VAL A 573 25.70 -13.59 3.69
N GLY A 574 25.55 -14.91 3.83
CA GLY A 574 25.79 -15.63 5.10
C GLY A 574 24.64 -15.58 6.09
N ARG A 575 23.51 -14.98 5.75
CA ARG A 575 22.30 -15.10 6.54
C ARG A 575 21.53 -16.38 6.17
N ALA A 576 21.00 -17.07 7.20
CA ALA A 576 20.00 -18.09 6.98
C ALA A 576 18.80 -17.46 6.26
N ASP A 577 18.26 -18.14 5.26
CA ASP A 577 17.10 -17.65 4.52
C ASP A 577 15.85 -17.66 5.41
N PRO A 578 15.30 -16.52 5.83
CA PRO A 578 14.09 -16.51 6.64
C PRO A 578 12.86 -17.02 5.86
N ALA A 579 12.96 -17.10 4.51
CA ALA A 579 11.91 -17.62 3.65
C ALA A 579 12.02 -19.13 3.41
N ARG A 580 13.22 -19.68 3.49
CA ARG A 580 13.48 -21.12 3.49
C ARG A 580 13.62 -21.58 4.93
N GLY A 581 12.50 -21.77 5.66
CA GLY A 581 12.57 -22.52 6.91
C GLY A 581 13.39 -23.78 6.66
N ASP A 582 14.39 -24.08 7.49
CA ASP A 582 15.22 -25.29 7.40
C ASP A 582 14.34 -26.51 7.15
N ILE A 583 14.20 -26.90 5.90
CA ILE A 583 13.71 -28.22 5.53
C ILE A 583 14.95 -29.10 5.59
N SER A 584 15.45 -29.33 6.80
CA SER A 584 16.25 -30.52 7.06
C SER A 584 15.35 -31.73 6.84
N PRO A 585 15.67 -32.66 5.95
CA PRO A 585 14.88 -33.86 5.81
C PRO A 585 15.09 -34.70 7.08
N GLY A 586 14.14 -34.66 8.00
CA GLY A 586 14.09 -35.58 9.15
C GLY A 586 14.18 -34.94 10.54
N GLY A 587 13.36 -33.95 10.84
CA GLY A 587 13.13 -33.48 12.21
C GLY A 587 11.66 -33.57 12.59
N VAL A 588 11.24 -34.70 13.18
CA VAL A 588 9.94 -34.82 13.86
C VAL A 588 9.98 -33.88 15.06
N VAL A 589 9.17 -32.83 15.02
CA VAL A 589 8.90 -31.96 16.19
C VAL A 589 8.05 -32.76 17.18
N PRO A 590 8.53 -33.05 18.41
CA PRO A 590 7.67 -33.68 19.40
C PRO A 590 6.58 -32.69 19.83
N ALA A 591 5.34 -33.13 19.75
CA ALA A 591 4.19 -32.43 20.29
C ALA A 591 4.41 -32.18 21.79
N SER A 592 4.43 -30.92 22.21
CA SER A 592 4.41 -30.53 23.62
C SER A 592 3.06 -30.91 24.22
N GLY A 593 3.03 -32.06 24.91
CA GLY A 593 1.89 -32.47 25.72
C GLY A 593 1.72 -31.56 26.93
N ASN A 594 0.59 -30.87 27.00
CA ASN A 594 0.10 -30.26 28.23
C ASN A 594 -0.24 -31.36 29.23
N GLY A 595 0.63 -31.53 30.21
CA GLY A 595 0.31 -32.34 31.42
C GLY A 595 -0.37 -31.47 32.46
N GLU A 596 -1.68 -31.54 32.53
CA GLU A 596 -2.41 -31.20 33.76
C GLU A 596 -1.91 -32.11 34.88
N LYS A 597 -1.48 -31.53 35.97
CA LYS A 597 -1.44 -32.19 37.27
C LYS A 597 -2.38 -31.44 38.23
N ALA A 598 -3.47 -32.10 38.53
CA ALA A 598 -4.28 -31.83 39.71
C ALA A 598 -3.44 -32.15 40.97
N GLY A 599 -3.60 -31.32 42.00
CA GLY A 599 -3.05 -31.42 43.34
C GLY A 599 -3.41 -30.21 44.13
#